data_43f97e48437ce340446e7239352c73df
#
_entry.id   43f97e48437ce340446e7239352c73df
#
_cell.length_a   1.000
_cell.length_b   1.000
_cell.length_c   1.000
_cell.angle_alpha   90.00
_cell.angle_beta   90.00
_cell.angle_gamma   90.00
#
_symmetry.space_group_name_H-M   'P 1'
#
loop_
_entity.id
_entity.type
_entity.pdbx_description
1 polymer ?
#
loop_
_entity_poly.entity_id
_entity_poly.type
_entity_poly.pdbx_seq_one_letter_code
_entity_poly.pdbx_strand_id
1 'polypeptide(L)'
;MEKGIYLKIRIRFIIAFIILLLIEIAIGKWGRGFVRGFVGDVLVIPTIYMLLRATFFGKDNIFSVYVLPFLCYYLGWIAEVLQAIGILDIFGIKRDSILAIMLGGHFDWFDILAYLFGLYAIGIFLAFESKGKEDRRWWYPIGVFLHWTWGNMQTVAGLVLYLIYINSPHSYYRGVVKTAWPKNSGLSLGFFIFTPREYTEGNKEERMEYCNQVTVHEYGHTFQALLLGPLYVFVIGIPSLSWGNIPFFINLRKKKNILYTWLYCEKWASDWGEIVTKEKAIRD
;
A
#
# COMPACT_ATOMS: atom_id res chain seq x y z
N MET A 1 -4.24 -16.98 27.31
CA MET A 1 -3.55 -17.48 26.11
C MET A 1 -3.13 -16.36 25.15
N GLU A 2 -3.98 -15.40 24.82
CA GLU A 2 -3.66 -14.27 23.92
C GLU A 2 -2.51 -13.37 24.42
N LYS A 3 -2.50 -12.96 25.69
CA LYS A 3 -1.43 -12.09 26.23
C LYS A 3 -0.01 -12.67 26.08
N GLY A 4 0.14 -13.99 26.18
CA GLY A 4 1.43 -14.67 26.02
C GLY A 4 1.94 -14.69 24.58
N ILE A 5 1.03 -14.79 23.61
CA ILE A 5 1.36 -14.73 22.17
C ILE A 5 1.79 -13.31 21.79
N TYR A 6 1.10 -12.29 22.27
CA TYR A 6 1.46 -10.89 22.08
C TYR A 6 2.85 -10.55 22.60
N LEU A 7 3.18 -11.04 23.79
CA LEU A 7 4.50 -10.79 24.38
C LEU A 7 5.61 -11.43 23.55
N LYS A 8 5.41 -12.67 23.06
CA LYS A 8 6.39 -13.34 22.20
C LYS A 8 6.61 -12.63 20.86
N ILE A 9 5.55 -12.12 20.24
CA ILE A 9 5.64 -11.35 18.98
C ILE A 9 6.42 -10.07 19.21
N ARG A 10 6.10 -9.29 20.25
CA ARG A 10 6.81 -8.05 20.58
C ARG A 10 8.28 -8.27 20.90
N ILE A 11 8.61 -9.33 21.63
CA ILE A 11 10.02 -9.65 21.97
C ILE A 11 10.85 -9.87 20.70
N ARG A 12 10.32 -10.56 19.69
CA ARG A 12 11.05 -10.77 18.43
C ARG A 12 11.34 -9.45 17.70
N PHE A 13 10.38 -8.53 17.65
CA PHE A 13 10.59 -7.22 17.06
C PHE A 13 11.56 -6.36 17.86
N ILE A 14 11.55 -6.44 19.21
CA ILE A 14 12.51 -5.77 20.08
C ILE A 14 13.92 -6.30 19.81
N ILE A 15 14.10 -7.62 19.74
CA ILE A 15 15.39 -8.23 19.44
C ILE A 15 15.89 -7.81 18.06
N ALA A 16 15.03 -7.89 17.04
CA ALA A 16 15.38 -7.48 15.67
C ALA A 16 15.77 -5.99 15.62
N PHE A 17 15.01 -5.12 16.28
CA PHE A 17 15.33 -3.70 16.40
C PHE A 17 16.68 -3.47 17.04
N ILE A 18 16.97 -4.12 18.20
CA ILE A 18 18.25 -3.96 18.89
C ILE A 18 19.42 -4.41 18.01
N ILE A 19 19.27 -5.55 17.32
CA ILE A 19 20.31 -6.07 16.41
C ILE A 19 20.57 -5.05 15.28
N LEU A 20 19.53 -4.58 14.61
CA LEU A 20 19.66 -3.60 13.53
C LEU A 20 20.30 -2.29 14.02
N LEU A 21 19.83 -1.77 15.15
CA LEU A 21 20.38 -0.56 15.75
C LEU A 21 21.87 -0.70 16.10
N LEU A 22 22.29 -1.84 16.66
CA LEU A 22 23.70 -2.11 16.93
C LEU A 22 24.54 -2.18 15.65
N ILE A 23 23.99 -2.76 14.58
CA ILE A 23 24.66 -2.79 13.28
C ILE A 23 24.78 -1.38 12.72
N GLU A 24 23.73 -0.54 12.77
CA GLU A 24 23.79 0.86 12.32
C GLU A 24 24.82 1.67 13.12
N ILE A 25 24.85 1.53 14.46
CA ILE A 25 25.85 2.18 15.29
C ILE A 25 27.28 1.72 14.89
N ALA A 26 27.47 0.43 14.64
CA ALA A 26 28.74 -0.11 14.19
C ALA A 26 29.15 0.46 12.82
N ILE A 27 28.21 0.52 11.87
CA ILE A 27 28.44 1.13 10.54
C ILE A 27 28.76 2.62 10.70
N GLY A 28 28.00 3.36 11.51
CA GLY A 28 28.25 4.77 11.74
C GLY A 28 29.64 5.06 12.35
N LYS A 29 30.13 4.17 13.23
CA LYS A 29 31.39 4.34 13.93
C LYS A 29 32.61 3.84 13.12
N TRP A 30 32.48 2.71 12.44
CA TRP A 30 33.60 2.03 11.78
C TRP A 30 33.43 1.92 10.26
N GLY A 31 32.22 2.11 9.73
CA GLY A 31 31.95 2.07 8.29
C GLY A 31 32.59 3.24 7.56
N ARG A 32 32.97 2.98 6.30
CA ARG A 32 33.53 4.00 5.38
C ARG A 32 32.94 3.86 3.99
N GLY A 33 32.90 4.95 3.23
CA GLY A 33 32.46 4.96 1.85
C GLY A 33 31.08 4.34 1.66
N PHE A 34 30.97 3.41 0.73
CA PHE A 34 29.71 2.73 0.38
C PHE A 34 29.00 2.05 1.57
N VAL A 35 29.76 1.45 2.48
CA VAL A 35 29.15 0.76 3.63
C VAL A 35 28.49 1.75 4.58
N ARG A 36 29.13 2.91 4.84
CA ARG A 36 28.57 3.92 5.73
C ARG A 36 27.37 4.65 5.10
N GLY A 37 27.44 5.00 3.83
CA GLY A 37 26.36 5.64 3.11
C GLY A 37 25.27 4.60 2.78
N PHE A 38 25.39 3.91 1.67
CA PHE A 38 24.34 3.09 1.09
C PHE A 38 23.82 1.96 2.02
N VAL A 39 24.74 1.18 2.64
CA VAL A 39 24.31 0.07 3.51
C VAL A 39 23.65 0.59 4.79
N GLY A 40 24.15 1.72 5.34
CA GLY A 40 23.50 2.39 6.47
C GLY A 40 22.06 2.76 6.13
N ASP A 41 21.85 3.44 5.01
CA ASP A 41 20.52 3.90 4.59
C ASP A 41 19.56 2.75 4.25
N VAL A 42 20.05 1.62 3.71
CA VAL A 42 19.26 0.40 3.54
C VAL A 42 18.68 -0.09 4.88
N LEU A 43 19.43 0.02 5.98
CA LEU A 43 19.01 -0.49 7.29
C LEU A 43 18.04 0.44 8.03
N VAL A 44 18.02 1.73 7.72
CA VAL A 44 17.14 2.72 8.38
C VAL A 44 15.67 2.31 8.31
N ILE A 45 15.18 1.90 7.12
CA ILE A 45 13.77 1.54 6.93
C ILE A 45 13.36 0.29 7.73
N PRO A 46 14.10 -0.84 7.67
CA PRO A 46 13.85 -1.97 8.55
C PRO A 46 13.93 -1.62 10.04
N THR A 47 14.88 -0.78 10.46
CA THR A 47 15.04 -0.39 11.86
C THR A 47 13.83 0.39 12.37
N ILE A 48 13.36 1.39 11.61
CA ILE A 48 12.13 2.14 11.93
C ILE A 48 10.93 1.19 11.98
N TYR A 49 10.80 0.29 11.00
CA TYR A 49 9.70 -0.67 10.97
C TYR A 49 9.71 -1.58 12.21
N MET A 50 10.86 -2.15 12.57
CA MET A 50 10.98 -3.02 13.75
C MET A 50 10.69 -2.27 15.05
N LEU A 51 11.11 -1.01 15.17
CA LEU A 51 10.79 -0.14 16.31
C LEU A 51 9.28 0.08 16.43
N LEU A 52 8.60 0.44 15.35
CA LEU A 52 7.16 0.69 15.35
C LEU A 52 6.37 -0.59 15.64
N ARG A 53 6.82 -1.75 15.14
CA ARG A 53 6.25 -3.06 15.46
C ARG A 53 6.44 -3.43 16.93
N ALA A 54 7.61 -3.14 17.49
CA ALA A 54 7.92 -3.41 18.89
C ALA A 54 7.09 -2.56 19.86
N THR A 55 6.82 -1.29 19.50
CA THR A 55 6.18 -0.31 20.39
C THR A 55 4.65 -0.26 20.19
N PHE A 56 4.19 0.07 19.00
CA PHE A 56 2.80 0.43 18.74
C PHE A 56 2.00 -0.67 18.01
N PHE A 57 2.60 -1.35 17.04
CA PHE A 57 1.91 -2.22 16.09
C PHE A 57 2.30 -3.69 16.23
N GLY A 58 2.39 -4.21 17.45
CA GLY A 58 2.84 -5.59 17.71
C GLY A 58 1.92 -6.69 17.16
N LYS A 59 0.64 -6.40 16.88
CA LYS A 59 -0.27 -7.36 16.26
C LYS A 59 -0.03 -7.49 14.77
N ASP A 60 -0.09 -8.72 14.24
CA ASP A 60 -0.15 -8.97 12.81
C ASP A 60 -1.58 -8.67 12.32
N ASN A 61 -1.72 -7.55 11.65
CA ASN A 61 -2.94 -7.14 10.97
C ASN A 61 -2.58 -6.53 9.59
N ILE A 62 -3.60 -6.22 8.82
CA ILE A 62 -3.42 -5.65 7.47
C ILE A 62 -2.56 -4.41 7.50
N PHE A 63 -2.81 -3.50 8.44
CA PHE A 63 -2.02 -2.27 8.56
C PHE A 63 -0.55 -2.57 8.85
N SER A 64 -0.27 -3.36 9.88
CA SER A 64 1.11 -3.60 10.32
C SER A 64 1.95 -4.41 9.33
N VAL A 65 1.32 -5.28 8.53
CA VAL A 65 2.00 -6.17 7.59
C VAL A 65 2.09 -5.59 6.18
N TYR A 66 1.02 -4.92 5.70
CA TYR A 66 0.91 -4.53 4.29
C TYR A 66 0.93 -3.01 4.06
N VAL A 67 0.76 -2.20 5.10
CA VAL A 67 0.73 -0.73 4.98
C VAL A 67 1.93 -0.10 5.67
N LEU A 68 2.22 -0.49 6.90
CA LEU A 68 3.29 0.11 7.70
C LEU A 68 4.69 0.06 7.06
N PRO A 69 5.13 -1.03 6.38
CA PRO A 69 6.44 -1.03 5.69
C PRO A 69 6.57 0.11 4.69
N PHE A 70 5.51 0.38 3.94
CA PHE A 70 5.51 1.45 2.93
C PHE A 70 5.42 2.82 3.55
N LEU A 71 4.73 2.99 4.68
CA LEU A 71 4.78 4.23 5.45
C LEU A 71 6.20 4.53 5.95
N CYS A 72 6.94 3.52 6.40
CA CYS A 72 8.35 3.70 6.76
C CYS A 72 9.20 4.14 5.55
N TYR A 73 9.00 3.53 4.39
CA TYR A 73 9.66 3.92 3.15
C TYR A 73 9.33 5.37 2.76
N TYR A 74 8.05 5.76 2.81
CA TYR A 74 7.65 7.14 2.49
C TYR A 74 8.15 8.17 3.50
N LEU A 75 8.34 7.80 4.76
CA LEU A 75 8.99 8.68 5.74
C LEU A 75 10.43 8.99 5.32
N GLY A 76 11.19 7.99 4.86
CA GLY A 76 12.52 8.21 4.29
C GLY A 76 12.45 9.11 3.06
N TRP A 77 11.54 8.85 2.13
CA TRP A 77 11.37 9.67 0.93
C TRP A 77 10.99 11.12 1.23
N ILE A 78 10.10 11.33 2.23
CA ILE A 78 9.73 12.67 2.70
C ILE A 78 10.95 13.38 3.30
N ALA A 79 11.80 12.68 4.05
CA ALA A 79 13.03 13.25 4.59
C ALA A 79 13.95 13.77 3.46
N GLU A 80 14.14 12.99 2.39
CA GLU A 80 14.91 13.39 1.21
C GLU A 80 14.32 14.61 0.50
N VAL A 81 13.00 14.66 0.33
CA VAL A 81 12.32 15.83 -0.26
C VAL A 81 12.52 17.06 0.62
N LEU A 82 12.39 16.93 1.95
CA LEU A 82 12.63 18.02 2.89
C LEU A 82 14.07 18.54 2.84
N GLN A 83 15.05 17.65 2.64
CA GLN A 83 16.45 18.03 2.41
C GLN A 83 16.61 18.78 1.07
N ALA A 84 15.99 18.27 -0.01
CA ALA A 84 16.05 18.88 -1.33
C ALA A 84 15.53 20.32 -1.35
N ILE A 85 14.49 20.62 -0.59
CA ILE A 85 13.95 21.99 -0.47
C ILE A 85 14.67 22.85 0.57
N GLY A 86 15.69 22.29 1.28
CA GLY A 86 16.48 23.04 2.27
C GLY A 86 15.68 23.41 3.51
N ILE A 87 14.83 22.51 4.01
CA ILE A 87 13.92 22.77 5.14
C ILE A 87 14.64 23.30 6.39
N LEU A 88 15.86 22.83 6.65
CA LEU A 88 16.67 23.26 7.79
C LEU A 88 17.03 24.75 7.70
N ASP A 89 17.39 25.20 6.50
CA ASP A 89 17.75 26.61 6.26
C ASP A 89 16.51 27.52 6.27
N ILE A 90 15.36 27.02 5.74
CA ILE A 90 14.07 27.75 5.75
C ILE A 90 13.61 28.03 7.18
N PHE A 91 13.74 27.06 8.09
CA PHE A 91 13.34 27.20 9.50
C PHE A 91 14.46 27.67 10.42
N GLY A 92 15.66 27.98 9.91
CA GLY A 92 16.79 28.42 10.71
C GLY A 92 17.27 27.37 11.73
N ILE A 93 17.10 26.08 11.42
CA ILE A 93 17.45 24.99 12.32
C ILE A 93 18.96 24.78 12.27
N LYS A 94 19.60 24.82 13.44
CA LYS A 94 21.05 24.60 13.53
C LYS A 94 21.44 23.21 13.08
N ARG A 95 22.49 23.11 12.26
CA ARG A 95 22.96 21.83 11.67
C ARG A 95 23.55 20.84 12.67
N ASP A 96 23.85 21.27 13.89
CA ASP A 96 24.26 20.44 15.03
C ASP A 96 23.09 19.95 15.90
N SER A 97 21.86 20.35 15.58
CA SER A 97 20.67 19.90 16.28
C SER A 97 20.34 18.43 16.00
N ILE A 98 19.68 17.77 16.95
CA ILE A 98 19.20 16.38 16.79
C ILE A 98 18.31 16.26 15.54
N LEU A 99 17.47 17.24 15.26
CA LEU A 99 16.59 17.27 14.12
C LEU A 99 17.38 17.30 12.80
N ALA A 100 18.45 18.11 12.73
CA ALA A 100 19.31 18.18 11.56
C ALA A 100 20.10 16.88 11.34
N ILE A 101 20.54 16.24 12.42
CA ILE A 101 21.22 14.93 12.36
C ILE A 101 20.26 13.85 11.87
N MET A 102 19.00 13.85 12.32
CA MET A 102 17.98 12.89 11.89
C MET A 102 17.52 13.06 10.43
N LEU A 103 17.40 14.32 9.99
CA LEU A 103 16.99 14.63 8.61
C LEU A 103 18.14 14.45 7.62
N GLY A 104 19.41 14.49 8.08
CA GLY A 104 20.57 14.47 7.19
C GLY A 104 20.89 15.84 6.58
N GLY A 105 21.97 15.91 5.79
CA GLY A 105 22.53 17.17 5.32
C GLY A 105 22.25 17.54 3.88
N HIS A 106 22.09 16.57 3.00
CA HIS A 106 21.98 16.76 1.56
C HIS A 106 21.09 15.68 0.95
N PHE A 107 20.28 16.05 -0.03
CA PHE A 107 19.50 15.14 -0.85
C PHE A 107 20.40 14.22 -1.69
N ASP A 108 20.13 12.92 -1.68
CA ASP A 108 20.80 11.96 -2.55
C ASP A 108 19.79 10.96 -3.15
N TRP A 109 19.81 10.81 -4.47
CA TRP A 109 19.00 9.79 -5.16
C TRP A 109 19.37 8.36 -4.75
N PHE A 110 20.60 8.11 -4.34
CA PHE A 110 21.03 6.80 -3.87
C PHE A 110 20.39 6.42 -2.55
N ASP A 111 20.03 7.40 -1.69
CA ASP A 111 19.35 7.15 -0.43
C ASP A 111 17.92 6.66 -0.68
N ILE A 112 17.21 7.22 -1.67
CA ILE A 112 15.89 6.72 -2.11
C ILE A 112 15.99 5.27 -2.60
N LEU A 113 17.03 4.94 -3.35
CA LEU A 113 17.28 3.58 -3.80
C LEU A 113 17.62 2.65 -2.61
N ALA A 114 18.42 3.11 -1.66
CA ALA A 114 18.75 2.37 -0.45
C ALA A 114 17.49 2.07 0.39
N TYR A 115 16.61 3.05 0.58
CA TYR A 115 15.32 2.86 1.27
C TYR A 115 14.43 1.82 0.57
N LEU A 116 14.47 1.77 -0.75
CA LEU A 116 13.77 0.76 -1.53
C LEU A 116 14.30 -0.66 -1.26
N PHE A 117 15.61 -0.83 -1.15
CA PHE A 117 16.23 -2.10 -0.72
C PHE A 117 15.86 -2.44 0.73
N GLY A 118 15.76 -1.45 1.62
CA GLY A 118 15.28 -1.61 2.98
C GLY A 118 13.83 -2.12 3.03
N LEU A 119 12.95 -1.54 2.23
CA LEU A 119 11.58 -2.01 2.06
C LEU A 119 11.53 -3.46 1.56
N TYR A 120 12.38 -3.81 0.58
CA TYR A 120 12.48 -5.18 0.08
C TYR A 120 12.94 -6.17 1.16
N ALA A 121 13.90 -5.77 2.00
CA ALA A 121 14.36 -6.58 3.14
C ALA A 121 13.23 -6.85 4.14
N ILE A 122 12.37 -5.87 4.44
CA ILE A 122 11.15 -6.08 5.25
C ILE A 122 10.23 -7.10 4.57
N GLY A 123 10.03 -7.00 3.25
CA GLY A 123 9.21 -7.94 2.48
C GLY A 123 9.71 -9.38 2.59
N ILE A 124 11.03 -9.59 2.49
CA ILE A 124 11.65 -10.90 2.70
C ILE A 124 11.41 -11.40 4.14
N PHE A 125 11.64 -10.55 5.14
CA PHE A 125 11.40 -10.91 6.53
C PHE A 125 9.95 -11.34 6.77
N LEU A 126 8.99 -10.60 6.27
CA LEU A 126 7.56 -10.91 6.38
C LEU A 126 7.19 -12.19 5.62
N ALA A 127 7.82 -12.46 4.48
CA ALA A 127 7.62 -13.71 3.73
C ALA A 127 8.09 -14.94 4.52
N PHE A 128 9.21 -14.83 5.24
CA PHE A 128 9.69 -15.90 6.12
C PHE A 128 8.76 -16.13 7.32
N GLU A 129 8.25 -15.08 7.95
CA GLU A 129 7.34 -15.20 9.10
C GLU A 129 5.98 -15.80 8.72
N SER A 130 5.59 -15.69 7.48
CA SER A 130 4.27 -16.08 7.00
C SER A 130 4.17 -17.49 6.43
N LYS A 131 5.19 -18.31 6.59
CA LYS A 131 5.17 -19.72 6.16
C LYS A 131 3.98 -20.45 6.80
N GLY A 132 3.03 -20.91 5.96
CA GLY A 132 1.88 -21.73 6.37
C GLY A 132 0.50 -21.08 6.33
N LYS A 133 0.36 -19.82 5.88
CA LYS A 133 -0.95 -19.24 5.61
C LYS A 133 -1.34 -19.51 4.16
N GLU A 134 -2.49 -20.16 3.99
CA GLU A 134 -3.09 -20.47 2.68
C GLU A 134 -3.28 -19.22 1.84
N ASP A 135 -3.19 -19.39 0.50
CA ASP A 135 -3.45 -18.37 -0.52
C ASP A 135 -2.31 -17.35 -0.80
N ARG A 136 -1.06 -17.81 -0.78
CA ARG A 136 0.09 -16.98 -1.20
C ARG A 136 0.66 -17.46 -2.53
N ARG A 137 0.18 -16.86 -3.59
CA ARG A 137 0.86 -17.01 -4.88
C ARG A 137 2.19 -16.25 -4.83
N TRP A 138 3.25 -16.82 -5.37
CA TRP A 138 4.61 -16.27 -5.36
C TRP A 138 4.71 -14.85 -5.96
N TRP A 139 3.81 -14.47 -6.83
CA TRP A 139 3.79 -13.17 -7.50
C TRP A 139 3.09 -12.05 -6.69
N TYR A 140 2.33 -12.37 -5.62
CA TYR A 140 1.67 -11.34 -4.80
C TYR A 140 2.65 -10.33 -4.19
N PRO A 141 3.81 -10.71 -3.63
CA PRO A 141 4.79 -9.75 -3.13
C PRO A 141 5.30 -8.81 -4.24
N ILE A 142 5.46 -9.30 -5.46
CA ILE A 142 5.87 -8.49 -6.61
C ILE A 142 4.77 -7.49 -6.95
N GLY A 143 3.51 -7.92 -6.98
CA GLY A 143 2.36 -7.04 -7.21
C GLY A 143 2.26 -5.94 -6.15
N VAL A 144 2.41 -6.29 -4.88
CA VAL A 144 2.43 -5.33 -3.76
C VAL A 144 3.55 -4.31 -3.98
N PHE A 145 4.77 -4.76 -4.25
CA PHE A 145 5.91 -3.89 -4.51
C PHE A 145 5.65 -2.94 -5.70
N LEU A 146 5.14 -3.45 -6.81
CA LEU A 146 4.83 -2.64 -7.99
C LEU A 146 3.71 -1.61 -7.74
N HIS A 147 2.68 -1.95 -6.96
CA HIS A 147 1.65 -0.99 -6.60
C HIS A 147 2.22 0.20 -5.80
N TRP A 148 3.14 -0.06 -4.88
CA TRP A 148 3.71 0.98 -4.04
C TRP A 148 4.84 1.79 -4.71
N THR A 149 5.43 1.28 -5.79
CA THR A 149 6.51 1.95 -6.54
C THR A 149 6.00 2.50 -7.86
N TRP A 150 5.74 1.64 -8.82
CA TRP A 150 5.27 1.98 -10.17
C TRP A 150 3.87 2.57 -10.16
N GLY A 151 2.94 1.99 -9.38
CA GLY A 151 1.57 2.45 -9.19
C GLY A 151 1.39 3.39 -7.97
N ASN A 152 2.41 4.16 -7.57
CA ASN A 152 2.38 4.90 -6.30
C ASN A 152 1.29 5.98 -6.23
N MET A 153 1.03 6.72 -7.31
CA MET A 153 0.06 7.83 -7.31
C MET A 153 -1.34 7.38 -6.86
N GLN A 154 -1.89 6.37 -7.52
CA GLN A 154 -3.20 5.82 -7.17
C GLN A 154 -3.14 5.05 -5.83
N THR A 155 -2.03 4.39 -5.52
CA THR A 155 -1.88 3.67 -4.24
C THR A 155 -1.83 4.62 -3.06
N VAL A 156 -1.18 5.78 -3.16
CA VAL A 156 -1.20 6.83 -2.13
C VAL A 156 -2.60 7.41 -1.96
N ALA A 157 -3.32 7.66 -3.05
CA ALA A 157 -4.72 8.08 -2.97
C ALA A 157 -5.60 7.01 -2.28
N GLY A 158 -5.36 5.73 -2.58
CA GLY A 158 -6.00 4.61 -1.90
C GLY A 158 -5.67 4.53 -0.42
N LEU A 159 -4.41 4.78 -0.04
CA LEU A 159 -3.99 4.87 1.36
C LEU A 159 -4.73 5.96 2.12
N VAL A 160 -4.89 7.15 1.53
CA VAL A 160 -5.66 8.24 2.16
C VAL A 160 -7.10 7.80 2.42
N LEU A 161 -7.76 7.19 1.43
CA LEU A 161 -9.10 6.65 1.64
C LEU A 161 -9.13 5.51 2.67
N TYR A 162 -8.15 4.61 2.66
CA TYR A 162 -8.01 3.55 3.66
C TYR A 162 -7.94 4.14 5.08
N LEU A 163 -7.16 5.20 5.29
CA LEU A 163 -7.05 5.87 6.58
C LEU A 163 -8.35 6.59 6.99
N ILE A 164 -9.07 7.19 6.04
CA ILE A 164 -10.41 7.77 6.31
C ILE A 164 -11.38 6.67 6.78
N TYR A 165 -11.31 5.47 6.19
CA TYR A 165 -12.16 4.34 6.52
C TYR A 165 -11.47 3.30 7.42
N ILE A 166 -10.48 3.71 8.25
CA ILE A 166 -9.68 2.81 9.10
C ILE A 166 -10.53 1.93 10.04
N ASN A 167 -11.71 2.41 10.43
CA ASN A 167 -12.65 1.69 11.28
C ASN A 167 -13.60 0.76 10.50
N SER A 168 -13.51 0.72 9.16
CA SER A 168 -14.30 -0.20 8.35
C SER A 168 -13.67 -1.60 8.35
N PRO A 169 -14.44 -2.66 8.03
CA PRO A 169 -13.86 -3.99 7.86
C PRO A 169 -12.84 -4.03 6.74
N HIS A 170 -11.66 -4.56 7.02
CA HIS A 170 -10.59 -4.75 6.06
C HIS A 170 -10.25 -6.22 5.92
N SER A 171 -9.93 -6.65 4.72
CA SER A 171 -9.45 -8.00 4.44
C SER A 171 -8.34 -7.97 3.38
N TYR A 172 -7.49 -9.00 3.39
CA TYR A 172 -6.50 -9.20 2.34
C TYR A 172 -7.15 -10.06 1.26
N TYR A 173 -7.14 -9.57 0.02
CA TYR A 173 -7.73 -10.25 -1.12
C TYR A 173 -6.71 -10.36 -2.25
N ARG A 174 -6.21 -11.56 -2.50
CA ARG A 174 -5.37 -11.91 -3.66
C ARG A 174 -4.22 -10.91 -3.95
N GLY A 175 -3.55 -10.40 -2.93
CA GLY A 175 -2.42 -9.48 -3.10
C GLY A 175 -2.73 -7.99 -2.91
N VAL A 176 -3.98 -7.62 -2.61
CA VAL A 176 -4.41 -6.24 -2.36
C VAL A 176 -5.22 -6.13 -1.07
N VAL A 177 -5.41 -4.92 -0.57
CA VAL A 177 -6.25 -4.65 0.60
C VAL A 177 -7.67 -4.30 0.15
N LYS A 178 -8.64 -5.12 0.58
CA LYS A 178 -10.07 -4.86 0.39
C LYS A 178 -10.65 -4.18 1.62
N THR A 179 -11.33 -3.05 1.41
CA THR A 179 -12.04 -2.28 2.45
C THR A 179 -13.53 -2.26 2.14
N ALA A 180 -14.36 -2.73 3.07
CA ALA A 180 -15.81 -2.66 2.96
C ALA A 180 -16.30 -1.28 3.40
N TRP A 181 -16.61 -0.40 2.45
CA TRP A 181 -17.03 0.98 2.72
C TRP A 181 -18.57 1.17 2.69
N PRO A 182 -19.11 2.31 3.17
CA PRO A 182 -20.55 2.48 3.27
C PRO A 182 -21.28 2.79 1.94
N LYS A 183 -20.54 2.90 0.82
CA LYS A 183 -21.13 3.17 -0.49
C LYS A 183 -21.54 1.88 -1.20
N ASN A 184 -22.50 1.97 -2.12
CA ASN A 184 -22.97 0.84 -2.93
C ASN A 184 -22.18 0.64 -4.24
N SER A 185 -21.13 1.40 -4.45
CA SER A 185 -20.24 1.29 -5.62
C SER A 185 -18.90 0.70 -5.22
N GLY A 186 -18.15 0.17 -6.18
CA GLY A 186 -16.75 -0.15 -6.03
C GLY A 186 -15.82 1.04 -6.31
N LEU A 187 -14.57 0.92 -5.94
CA LEU A 187 -13.48 1.82 -6.33
C LEU A 187 -12.14 1.09 -6.17
N SER A 188 -11.29 1.17 -7.17
CA SER A 188 -9.93 0.65 -7.11
C SER A 188 -8.90 1.77 -7.20
N LEU A 189 -7.97 1.78 -6.25
CA LEU A 189 -6.88 2.73 -6.19
C LEU A 189 -5.55 1.97 -5.92
N GLY A 190 -5.03 1.34 -6.98
CA GLY A 190 -3.78 0.60 -6.93
C GLY A 190 -3.84 -0.59 -5.96
N PHE A 191 -3.12 -0.50 -4.84
CA PHE A 191 -3.07 -1.55 -3.82
C PHE A 191 -4.37 -1.68 -2.99
N PHE A 192 -5.27 -0.71 -3.07
CA PHE A 192 -6.50 -0.67 -2.27
C PHE A 192 -7.72 -0.79 -3.16
N ILE A 193 -8.61 -1.72 -2.82
CA ILE A 193 -9.94 -1.82 -3.40
C ILE A 193 -10.99 -1.55 -2.32
N PHE A 194 -12.01 -0.81 -2.69
CA PHE A 194 -13.14 -0.46 -1.83
C PHE A 194 -14.39 -1.09 -2.42
N THR A 195 -15.12 -1.83 -1.60
CA THR A 195 -16.30 -2.58 -2.04
C THR A 195 -17.47 -2.30 -1.13
N PRO A 196 -18.72 -2.46 -1.59
CA PRO A 196 -19.88 -2.33 -0.73
C PRO A 196 -19.80 -3.25 0.49
N ARG A 197 -20.50 -2.87 1.58
CA ARG A 197 -20.65 -3.74 2.74
C ARG A 197 -21.59 -4.90 2.43
N GLU A 198 -21.26 -6.09 2.90
CA GLU A 198 -22.06 -7.30 2.74
C GLU A 198 -23.38 -7.25 3.54
N TYR A 199 -23.38 -6.50 4.66
CA TYR A 199 -24.54 -6.35 5.53
C TYR A 199 -25.30 -5.06 5.21
N THR A 200 -26.45 -5.20 4.56
CA THR A 200 -27.55 -4.23 4.48
C THR A 200 -28.86 -5.01 4.61
N GLU A 201 -29.94 -4.32 4.99
CA GLU A 201 -31.27 -4.91 5.03
C GLU A 201 -31.65 -5.48 3.65
N GLY A 202 -32.09 -6.75 3.57
CA GLY A 202 -32.47 -7.40 2.34
C GLY A 202 -32.01 -8.85 2.22
N ASN A 203 -32.08 -9.41 1.00
CA ASN A 203 -31.63 -10.76 0.70
C ASN A 203 -30.08 -10.85 0.83
N LYS A 204 -29.63 -11.54 1.85
CA LYS A 204 -28.21 -11.66 2.19
C LYS A 204 -27.40 -12.34 1.08
N GLU A 205 -27.97 -13.31 0.40
CA GLU A 205 -27.27 -14.06 -0.66
C GLU A 205 -27.04 -13.20 -1.89
N GLU A 206 -28.07 -12.49 -2.38
CA GLU A 206 -27.95 -11.56 -3.51
C GLU A 206 -26.97 -10.43 -3.21
N ARG A 207 -26.99 -9.91 -1.98
CA ARG A 207 -26.08 -8.86 -1.57
C ARG A 207 -24.63 -9.35 -1.55
N MET A 208 -24.39 -10.54 -1.06
CA MET A 208 -23.05 -11.13 -1.02
C MET A 208 -22.54 -11.42 -2.43
N GLU A 209 -23.39 -11.92 -3.33
CA GLU A 209 -23.04 -12.13 -4.74
C GLU A 209 -22.69 -10.81 -5.42
N TYR A 210 -23.49 -9.76 -5.24
CA TYR A 210 -23.21 -8.42 -5.74
C TYR A 210 -21.85 -7.90 -5.24
N CYS A 211 -21.58 -8.00 -3.94
CA CYS A 211 -20.29 -7.57 -3.37
C CYS A 211 -19.10 -8.36 -3.94
N ASN A 212 -19.28 -9.65 -4.22
CA ASN A 212 -18.25 -10.48 -4.86
C ASN A 212 -18.03 -10.06 -6.30
N GLN A 213 -19.08 -9.84 -7.09
CA GLN A 213 -18.97 -9.38 -8.46
C GLN A 213 -18.28 -8.01 -8.57
N VAL A 214 -18.63 -7.08 -7.68
CA VAL A 214 -17.92 -5.78 -7.56
C VAL A 214 -16.46 -5.98 -7.16
N THR A 215 -16.18 -6.90 -6.24
CA THR A 215 -14.79 -7.20 -5.82
C THR A 215 -13.95 -7.71 -6.99
N VAL A 216 -14.51 -8.60 -7.82
CA VAL A 216 -13.83 -9.13 -9.02
C VAL A 216 -13.54 -8.01 -10.02
N HIS A 217 -14.50 -7.13 -10.26
CA HIS A 217 -14.34 -5.98 -11.15
C HIS A 217 -13.24 -5.03 -10.65
N GLU A 218 -13.31 -4.60 -9.37
CA GLU A 218 -12.30 -3.71 -8.79
C GLU A 218 -10.90 -4.35 -8.76
N TYR A 219 -10.84 -5.67 -8.60
CA TYR A 219 -9.59 -6.40 -8.71
C TYR A 219 -9.01 -6.36 -10.12
N GLY A 220 -9.84 -6.37 -11.16
CA GLY A 220 -9.40 -6.15 -12.54
C GLY A 220 -8.73 -4.79 -12.75
N HIS A 221 -9.23 -3.72 -12.14
CA HIS A 221 -8.60 -2.40 -12.15
C HIS A 221 -7.20 -2.40 -11.53
N THR A 222 -6.92 -3.28 -10.57
CA THR A 222 -5.57 -3.37 -9.99
C THR A 222 -4.53 -3.82 -11.00
N PHE A 223 -4.88 -4.71 -11.95
CA PHE A 223 -3.99 -5.10 -13.04
C PHE A 223 -3.78 -3.99 -14.06
N GLN A 224 -4.81 -3.20 -14.34
CA GLN A 224 -4.65 -2.00 -15.17
C GLN A 224 -3.69 -1.01 -14.52
N ALA A 225 -3.77 -0.85 -13.18
CA ALA A 225 -2.85 -0.01 -12.43
C ALA A 225 -1.40 -0.55 -12.47
N LEU A 226 -1.21 -1.86 -12.38
CA LEU A 226 0.11 -2.49 -12.52
C LEU A 226 0.69 -2.33 -13.94
N LEU A 227 -0.16 -2.42 -14.97
CA LEU A 227 0.28 -2.26 -16.34
C LEU A 227 0.66 -0.80 -16.66
N LEU A 228 -0.22 0.13 -16.29
CA LEU A 228 -0.13 1.54 -16.72
C LEU A 228 0.69 2.41 -15.76
N GLY A 229 0.86 2.00 -14.49
CA GLY A 229 1.57 2.79 -13.49
C GLY A 229 1.00 4.20 -13.35
N PRO A 230 1.84 5.26 -13.46
CA PRO A 230 1.36 6.64 -13.35
C PRO A 230 0.33 7.04 -14.42
N LEU A 231 0.36 6.39 -15.58
CA LEU A 231 -0.62 6.66 -16.66
C LEU A 231 -2.03 6.16 -16.33
N TYR A 232 -2.16 5.25 -15.36
CA TYR A 232 -3.46 4.73 -14.92
C TYR A 232 -4.47 5.84 -14.61
N VAL A 233 -4.05 6.87 -13.93
CA VAL A 233 -4.93 7.99 -13.53
C VAL A 233 -5.56 8.63 -14.76
N PHE A 234 -4.80 8.83 -15.83
CA PHE A 234 -5.26 9.52 -17.05
C PHE A 234 -6.03 8.58 -17.98
N VAL A 235 -5.58 7.34 -18.13
CA VAL A 235 -6.12 6.39 -19.12
C VAL A 235 -7.35 5.63 -18.57
N ILE A 236 -7.38 5.37 -17.27
CA ILE A 236 -8.44 4.60 -16.62
C ILE A 236 -9.20 5.47 -15.61
N GLY A 237 -8.50 6.06 -14.64
CA GLY A 237 -9.11 6.74 -13.50
C GLY A 237 -10.03 7.89 -13.90
N ILE A 238 -9.55 8.86 -14.68
CA ILE A 238 -10.35 9.99 -15.12
C ILE A 238 -11.52 9.55 -16.02
N PRO A 239 -11.34 8.69 -17.06
CA PRO A 239 -12.46 8.20 -17.85
C PRO A 239 -13.51 7.45 -17.04
N SER A 240 -13.10 6.52 -16.16
CA SER A 240 -13.99 5.75 -15.29
C SER A 240 -14.80 6.66 -14.35
N LEU A 241 -14.11 7.53 -13.59
CA LEU A 241 -14.75 8.48 -12.68
C LEU A 241 -15.70 9.44 -13.42
N SER A 242 -15.31 9.90 -14.59
CA SER A 242 -16.16 10.78 -15.42
C SER A 242 -17.41 10.04 -15.89
N TRP A 243 -17.25 8.81 -16.38
CA TRP A 243 -18.34 7.95 -16.86
C TRP A 243 -19.35 7.62 -15.76
N GLY A 244 -18.85 7.39 -14.52
CA GLY A 244 -19.67 7.06 -13.36
C GLY A 244 -20.36 8.24 -12.70
N ASN A 245 -19.75 9.45 -12.71
CA ASN A 245 -20.18 10.55 -11.83
C ASN A 245 -20.65 11.80 -12.57
N ILE A 246 -20.24 12.03 -13.82
CA ILE A 246 -20.67 13.24 -14.54
C ILE A 246 -22.12 13.07 -15.01
N PRO A 247 -23.05 14.00 -14.65
CA PRO A 247 -24.47 13.90 -15.00
C PRO A 247 -24.73 13.73 -16.50
N PHE A 248 -23.92 14.34 -17.35
CA PHE A 248 -24.02 14.19 -18.80
C PHE A 248 -23.88 12.71 -19.23
N PHE A 249 -22.86 12.01 -18.77
CA PHE A 249 -22.63 10.60 -19.12
C PHE A 249 -23.67 9.67 -18.48
N ILE A 250 -24.09 9.97 -17.24
CA ILE A 250 -25.15 9.22 -16.56
C ILE A 250 -26.45 9.30 -17.36
N ASN A 251 -26.84 10.52 -17.76
CA ASN A 251 -28.06 10.75 -18.56
C ASN A 251 -27.97 10.12 -19.96
N LEU A 252 -26.80 10.18 -20.60
CA LEU A 252 -26.55 9.55 -21.88
C LEU A 252 -26.73 8.04 -21.79
N ARG A 253 -26.15 7.39 -20.75
CA ARG A 253 -26.30 5.94 -20.52
C ARG A 253 -27.77 5.56 -20.31
N LYS A 254 -28.48 6.28 -19.45
CA LYS A 254 -29.90 6.05 -19.21
C LYS A 254 -30.75 6.22 -20.48
N LYS A 255 -30.52 7.29 -21.24
CA LYS A 255 -31.27 7.58 -22.47
C LYS A 255 -31.05 6.55 -23.57
N LYS A 256 -29.83 6.03 -23.69
CA LYS A 256 -29.42 5.08 -24.73
C LYS A 256 -29.38 3.62 -24.26
N ASN A 257 -29.77 3.36 -23.02
CA ASN A 257 -29.69 2.04 -22.38
C ASN A 257 -28.28 1.40 -22.51
N ILE A 258 -27.24 2.20 -22.26
CA ILE A 258 -25.84 1.77 -22.33
C ILE A 258 -25.42 1.28 -20.95
N LEU A 259 -24.87 0.05 -20.87
CA LEU A 259 -24.33 -0.51 -19.65
C LEU A 259 -23.13 0.30 -19.14
N TYR A 260 -22.88 0.29 -17.83
CA TYR A 260 -21.71 0.94 -17.26
C TYR A 260 -20.40 0.34 -17.82
N THR A 261 -20.36 -0.97 -17.91
CA THR A 261 -19.23 -1.74 -18.42
C THR A 261 -19.03 -1.66 -19.95
N TRP A 262 -19.82 -0.86 -20.67
CA TRP A 262 -19.59 -0.57 -22.09
C TRP A 262 -18.32 0.27 -22.31
N LEU A 263 -17.95 1.13 -21.35
CA LEU A 263 -16.71 1.91 -21.46
C LEU A 263 -15.51 0.96 -21.48
N TYR A 264 -14.55 1.23 -22.35
CA TYR A 264 -13.41 0.34 -22.58
C TYR A 264 -12.68 -0.05 -21.29
N CYS A 265 -12.44 0.90 -20.39
CA CYS A 265 -11.71 0.64 -19.15
C CYS A 265 -12.51 -0.22 -18.16
N GLU A 266 -13.84 -0.07 -18.11
CA GLU A 266 -14.74 -0.86 -17.26
C GLU A 266 -14.88 -2.29 -17.78
N LYS A 267 -15.09 -2.42 -19.10
CA LYS A 267 -15.11 -3.74 -19.74
C LYS A 267 -13.81 -4.50 -19.51
N TRP A 268 -12.71 -3.84 -19.74
CA TRP A 268 -11.39 -4.41 -19.56
C TRP A 268 -11.13 -4.84 -18.11
N ALA A 269 -11.57 -4.05 -17.10
CA ALA A 269 -11.49 -4.42 -15.70
C ALA A 269 -12.30 -5.70 -15.41
N SER A 270 -13.56 -5.78 -15.86
CA SER A 270 -14.38 -6.97 -15.68
C SER A 270 -13.73 -8.21 -16.34
N ASP A 271 -13.27 -8.09 -17.59
CA ASP A 271 -12.65 -9.20 -18.32
C ASP A 271 -11.37 -9.70 -17.62
N TRP A 272 -10.51 -8.81 -17.15
CA TRP A 272 -9.30 -9.20 -16.44
C TRP A 272 -9.57 -9.77 -15.05
N GLY A 273 -10.52 -9.17 -14.31
CA GLY A 273 -10.97 -9.71 -13.05
C GLY A 273 -11.44 -11.16 -13.20
N GLU A 274 -12.32 -11.45 -14.16
CA GLU A 274 -12.83 -12.80 -14.42
C GLU A 274 -11.72 -13.78 -14.88
N ILE A 275 -10.80 -13.34 -15.72
CA ILE A 275 -9.68 -14.20 -16.17
C ILE A 275 -8.82 -14.65 -15.00
N VAL A 276 -8.49 -13.72 -14.08
CA VAL A 276 -7.55 -14.00 -12.98
C VAL A 276 -8.23 -14.70 -11.81
N THR A 277 -9.44 -14.30 -11.46
CA THR A 277 -10.16 -14.88 -10.32
C THR A 277 -10.88 -16.16 -10.64
N LYS A 278 -11.31 -16.35 -11.90
CA LYS A 278 -12.25 -17.39 -12.37
C LYS A 278 -13.66 -17.22 -11.77
N GLU A 279 -13.99 -16.01 -11.33
CA GLU A 279 -15.28 -15.63 -10.76
C GLU A 279 -15.93 -14.58 -11.65
N LYS A 280 -17.26 -14.41 -11.56
CA LYS A 280 -17.98 -13.43 -12.37
C LYS A 280 -17.78 -12.01 -11.82
N ALA A 281 -17.49 -11.07 -12.70
CA ALA A 281 -17.51 -9.65 -12.41
C ALA A 281 -18.91 -9.05 -12.65
N ILE A 282 -19.15 -7.87 -12.04
CA ILE A 282 -20.34 -7.08 -12.34
C ILE A 282 -20.28 -6.59 -13.80
N ARG A 283 -21.43 -6.59 -14.49
CA ARG A 283 -21.54 -6.20 -15.90
C ARG A 283 -22.70 -5.24 -16.19
N ASP A 284 -23.13 -4.50 -15.18
CA ASP A 284 -24.24 -3.54 -15.26
C ASP A 284 -23.86 -2.23 -15.95
#